data_1ce235c7dfe93fc6ae449a61e35ebb16
#
_entry.id   1ce235c7dfe93fc6ae449a61e35ebb16
#
_cell.length_a   1.000
_cell.length_b   1.000
_cell.length_c   1.000
_cell.angle_alpha   90.00
_cell.angle_beta   90.00
_cell.angle_gamma   90.00
#
_symmetry.space_group_name_H-M   'P 1'
#
loop_
_entity.id
_entity.type
_entity.pdbx_description
1 polymer ?
#
loop_
_entity_poly.entity_id
_entity_poly.type
_entity_poly.pdbx_seq_one_letter_code
_entity_poly.pdbx_strand_id
1 'polypeptide(L)'
;STASELNILDGVTATTAELNYSDTGASVGTVVASKVVTVDANKDVSSFRNITLTGELDAGSLDVSGDADIDGTLEADAITVNGTALATVIADEATALAIALG
;
A
#
# COMPACT_ATOMS: atom_id res chain seq x y z
N SER A 1 -27.06 11.21 29.29
CA SER A 1 -25.99 10.24 29.61
C SER A 1 -26.10 9.84 31.08
N THR A 2 -25.84 8.57 31.39
CA THR A 2 -25.77 8.07 32.76
C THR A 2 -24.41 8.40 33.38
N ALA A 3 -24.33 8.34 34.73
CA ALA A 3 -23.05 8.51 35.42
C ALA A 3 -22.03 7.44 34.99
N SER A 4 -22.49 6.20 34.79
CA SER A 4 -21.61 5.12 34.30
C SER A 4 -21.08 5.40 32.90
N GLU A 5 -21.90 5.92 32.01
CA GLU A 5 -21.50 6.30 30.65
C GLU A 5 -20.47 7.45 30.66
N LEU A 6 -20.67 8.45 31.53
CA LEU A 6 -19.71 9.53 31.69
C LEU A 6 -18.39 9.07 32.31
N ASN A 7 -18.46 8.11 33.24
CA ASN A 7 -17.25 7.55 33.87
C ASN A 7 -16.36 6.79 32.91
N ILE A 8 -16.92 6.20 31.84
CA ILE A 8 -16.16 5.53 30.79
C ILE A 8 -15.22 6.54 30.10
N LEU A 9 -15.61 7.81 30.03
CA LEU A 9 -14.82 8.88 29.41
C LEU A 9 -13.84 9.54 30.39
N ASP A 10 -13.84 9.13 31.66
CA ASP A 10 -12.88 9.66 32.62
C ASP A 10 -11.45 9.33 32.20
N GLY A 11 -10.59 10.33 32.19
CA GLY A 11 -9.22 10.20 31.70
C GLY A 11 -9.05 10.40 30.20
N VAL A 12 -10.12 10.57 29.42
CA VAL A 12 -10.05 10.90 28.01
C VAL A 12 -9.62 12.36 27.86
N THR A 13 -8.50 12.58 27.19
CA THR A 13 -7.95 13.94 26.96
C THR A 13 -8.25 14.44 25.54
N ALA A 14 -8.78 13.59 24.65
CA ALA A 14 -9.16 13.97 23.30
C ALA A 14 -10.35 14.94 23.32
N THR A 15 -10.35 15.91 22.40
CA THR A 15 -11.46 16.84 22.21
C THR A 15 -12.65 16.12 21.56
N THR A 16 -13.84 16.73 21.61
CA THR A 16 -15.02 16.21 20.91
C THR A 16 -14.74 16.08 19.40
N ALA A 17 -14.08 17.05 18.80
CA ALA A 17 -13.72 17.00 17.39
C ALA A 17 -12.79 15.82 17.09
N GLU A 18 -11.79 15.57 17.93
CA GLU A 18 -10.87 14.46 17.79
C GLU A 18 -11.57 13.10 17.92
N LEU A 19 -12.49 12.96 18.88
CA LEU A 19 -13.29 11.75 19.01
C LEU A 19 -14.18 11.52 17.78
N ASN A 20 -14.74 12.59 17.22
CA ASN A 20 -15.60 12.50 16.04
C ASN A 20 -14.85 12.10 14.77
N TYR A 21 -13.51 12.19 14.72
CA TYR A 21 -12.74 11.62 13.62
C TYR A 21 -12.93 10.11 13.49
N SER A 22 -13.34 9.44 14.55
CA SER A 22 -13.64 8.00 14.53
C SER A 22 -14.98 7.67 13.89
N ASP A 23 -15.87 8.65 13.76
CA ASP A 23 -17.17 8.49 13.07
C ASP A 23 -16.95 8.64 11.56
N THR A 24 -16.68 7.55 10.89
CA THR A 24 -16.33 7.57 9.47
C THR A 24 -17.54 7.60 8.54
N GLY A 25 -18.71 7.16 9.02
CA GLY A 25 -19.90 7.03 8.19
C GLY A 25 -19.82 5.95 7.11
N ALA A 26 -18.76 5.14 7.11
CA ALA A 26 -18.52 4.10 6.11
C ALA A 26 -18.28 2.76 6.79
N SER A 27 -18.28 1.69 6.01
CA SER A 27 -17.91 0.35 6.49
C SER A 27 -16.45 0.33 6.96
N VAL A 28 -16.15 -0.44 7.98
CA VAL A 28 -14.77 -0.63 8.45
C VAL A 28 -13.88 -1.11 7.30
N GLY A 29 -12.62 -0.66 7.28
CA GLY A 29 -11.68 -0.98 6.22
C GLY A 29 -11.72 -0.01 5.04
N THR A 30 -12.67 0.92 5.00
CA THR A 30 -12.74 1.96 3.97
C THR A 30 -12.15 3.26 4.49
N VAL A 31 -11.18 3.82 3.79
CA VAL A 31 -10.57 5.11 4.12
C VAL A 31 -11.53 6.24 3.75
N VAL A 32 -11.76 7.15 4.69
CA VAL A 32 -12.63 8.31 4.52
C VAL A 32 -11.85 9.58 4.80
N ALA A 33 -12.03 10.59 3.97
CA ALA A 33 -11.34 11.88 4.11
C ALA A 33 -11.56 12.49 5.50
N SER A 34 -10.49 12.99 6.10
CA SER A 34 -10.49 13.67 7.41
C SER A 34 -10.92 12.79 8.58
N LYS A 35 -10.86 11.49 8.44
CA LYS A 35 -11.26 10.53 9.47
C LYS A 35 -10.11 9.57 9.81
N VAL A 36 -10.26 8.86 10.91
CA VAL A 36 -9.30 7.78 11.26
C VAL A 36 -9.39 6.67 10.23
N VAL A 37 -8.29 5.94 10.08
CA VAL A 37 -8.26 4.73 9.25
C VAL A 37 -8.74 3.55 10.08
N THR A 38 -9.74 2.83 9.58
CA THR A 38 -10.23 1.60 10.20
C THR A 38 -9.84 0.40 9.36
N VAL A 39 -9.72 -0.75 10.00
CA VAL A 39 -9.46 -2.02 9.32
C VAL A 39 -10.69 -2.92 9.44
N ASP A 40 -10.92 -3.77 8.46
CA ASP A 40 -12.01 -4.74 8.50
C ASP A 40 -11.63 -6.00 9.29
N ALA A 41 -12.50 -7.00 9.27
CA ALA A 41 -12.31 -8.24 10.02
C ALA A 41 -11.08 -9.04 9.56
N ASN A 42 -10.63 -8.84 8.31
CA ASN A 42 -9.45 -9.48 7.74
C ASN A 42 -8.17 -8.66 7.94
N LYS A 43 -8.25 -7.52 8.61
CA LYS A 43 -7.17 -6.53 8.77
C LYS A 43 -6.83 -5.82 7.46
N ASP A 44 -7.79 -5.72 6.55
CA ASP A 44 -7.62 -5.05 5.26
C ASP A 44 -8.09 -3.61 5.34
N VAL A 45 -7.46 -2.76 4.53
CA VAL A 45 -7.82 -1.36 4.34
C VAL A 45 -7.89 -1.09 2.84
N SER A 46 -8.91 -0.36 2.43
CA SER A 46 -9.13 -0.02 1.02
C SER A 46 -9.41 1.47 0.85
N SER A 47 -9.35 1.91 -0.40
CA SER A 47 -9.74 3.27 -0.81
C SER A 47 -8.78 4.38 -0.40
N PHE A 48 -7.50 4.05 -0.20
CA PHE A 48 -6.47 5.08 -0.17
C PHE A 48 -6.33 5.70 -1.56
N ARG A 49 -6.19 7.02 -1.59
CA ARG A 49 -5.85 7.71 -2.83
C ARG A 49 -4.34 7.74 -3.05
N ASN A 50 -3.59 8.16 -2.03
CA ASN A 50 -2.13 8.21 -2.07
C ASN A 50 -1.59 7.72 -0.72
N ILE A 51 -0.43 7.06 -0.76
CA ILE A 51 0.32 6.71 0.44
C ILE A 51 1.74 7.22 0.26
N THR A 52 2.21 8.03 1.23
CA THR A 52 3.59 8.49 1.27
C THR A 52 4.25 7.92 2.50
N LEU A 53 5.35 7.20 2.32
CA LEU A 53 6.14 6.62 3.40
C LEU A 53 7.49 7.33 3.47
N THR A 54 7.95 7.66 4.68
CA THR A 54 9.28 8.23 4.90
C THR A 54 10.33 7.16 5.21
N GLY A 55 9.89 5.95 5.44
CA GLY A 55 10.72 4.80 5.74
C GLY A 55 10.49 3.67 4.74
N GLU A 56 10.56 2.46 5.23
CA GLU A 56 10.49 1.23 4.44
C GLU A 56 9.06 0.75 4.28
N LEU A 57 8.76 0.17 3.13
CA LEU A 57 7.58 -0.68 2.93
C LEU A 57 8.03 -2.14 2.93
N ASP A 58 7.68 -2.89 3.98
CA ASP A 58 7.93 -4.33 4.06
C ASP A 58 6.61 -5.06 3.73
N ALA A 59 6.56 -5.70 2.60
CA ALA A 59 5.37 -6.37 2.09
C ALA A 59 5.69 -7.82 1.69
N GLY A 60 4.77 -8.73 1.98
CA GLY A 60 4.90 -10.13 1.55
C GLY A 60 4.84 -10.28 0.02
N SER A 61 4.05 -9.43 -0.64
CA SER A 61 3.99 -9.34 -2.09
C SER A 61 3.61 -7.92 -2.50
N LEU A 62 3.92 -7.55 -3.73
CA LEU A 62 3.57 -6.25 -4.29
C LEU A 62 2.95 -6.45 -5.66
N ASP A 63 1.74 -5.96 -5.84
CA ASP A 63 1.04 -5.95 -7.13
C ASP A 63 0.88 -4.50 -7.59
N VAL A 64 1.52 -4.15 -8.70
CA VAL A 64 1.45 -2.81 -9.28
C VAL A 64 0.78 -2.91 -10.65
N SER A 65 -0.40 -2.33 -10.77
CA SER A 65 -1.18 -2.36 -12.01
C SER A 65 -0.71 -1.35 -13.06
N GLY A 66 0.02 -0.33 -12.62
CA GLY A 66 0.56 0.71 -13.49
C GLY A 66 2.08 0.65 -13.53
N ASP A 67 2.69 1.81 -13.64
CA ASP A 67 4.13 1.94 -13.72
C ASP A 67 4.79 1.84 -12.34
N ALA A 68 6.02 1.36 -12.30
CA ALA A 68 6.88 1.46 -11.13
C ALA A 68 8.10 2.32 -11.51
N ASP A 69 8.34 3.36 -10.73
CA ASP A 69 9.49 4.25 -10.89
C ASP A 69 10.41 4.09 -9.68
N ILE A 70 11.61 3.60 -9.91
CA ILE A 70 12.58 3.30 -8.85
C ILE A 70 13.82 4.12 -9.10
N ASP A 71 14.03 5.16 -8.31
CA ASP A 71 15.18 6.07 -8.46
C ASP A 71 16.50 5.42 -8.00
N GLY A 72 16.41 4.40 -7.17
CA GLY A 72 17.58 3.68 -6.66
C GLY A 72 17.81 2.37 -7.41
N THR A 73 18.37 1.40 -6.70
CA THR A 73 18.66 0.08 -7.23
C THR A 73 17.48 -0.85 -7.02
N LEU A 74 17.10 -1.59 -8.05
CA LEU A 74 16.18 -2.72 -7.94
C LEU A 74 16.97 -4.00 -7.88
N GLU A 75 16.85 -4.74 -6.78
CA GLU A 75 17.44 -6.06 -6.61
C GLU A 75 16.33 -7.10 -6.47
N ALA A 76 16.43 -8.19 -7.22
CA ALA A 76 15.48 -9.28 -7.18
C ALA A 76 16.23 -10.59 -7.37
N ASP A 77 15.78 -11.65 -6.71
CA ASP A 77 16.35 -12.99 -6.88
C ASP A 77 16.14 -13.52 -8.29
N ALA A 78 15.03 -13.16 -8.91
CA ALA A 78 14.70 -13.49 -10.28
C ALA A 78 13.86 -12.40 -10.89
N ILE A 79 14.06 -12.11 -12.17
CA ILE A 79 13.26 -11.17 -12.95
C ILE A 79 12.75 -11.88 -14.19
N THR A 80 11.44 -11.76 -14.45
CA THR A 80 10.84 -12.23 -15.68
C THR A 80 10.21 -11.05 -16.43
N VAL A 81 10.24 -11.11 -17.74
CA VAL A 81 9.59 -10.15 -18.63
C VAL A 81 8.56 -10.91 -19.45
N ASN A 82 7.27 -10.64 -19.21
CA ASN A 82 6.17 -11.38 -19.84
C ASN A 82 6.31 -12.90 -19.65
N GLY A 83 6.69 -13.35 -18.45
CA GLY A 83 6.85 -14.76 -18.11
C GLY A 83 8.18 -15.40 -18.54
N THR A 84 9.03 -14.67 -19.24
CA THR A 84 10.34 -15.16 -19.69
C THR A 84 11.45 -14.63 -18.80
N ALA A 85 12.39 -15.48 -18.38
CA ALA A 85 13.52 -15.05 -17.56
C ALA A 85 14.31 -13.93 -18.25
N LEU A 86 14.70 -12.90 -17.50
CA LEU A 86 15.40 -11.74 -18.06
C LEU A 86 16.69 -12.15 -18.80
N ALA A 87 17.43 -13.12 -18.29
CA ALA A 87 18.63 -13.62 -18.96
C ALA A 87 18.34 -14.16 -20.37
N THR A 88 17.21 -14.84 -20.54
CA THR A 88 16.76 -15.35 -21.84
C THR A 88 16.35 -14.19 -22.76
N VAL A 89 15.64 -13.18 -22.26
CA VAL A 89 15.26 -11.99 -23.02
C VAL A 89 16.52 -11.28 -23.55
N ILE A 90 17.54 -11.11 -22.73
CA ILE A 90 18.80 -10.48 -23.11
C ILE A 90 19.53 -11.32 -24.17
N ALA A 91 19.58 -12.64 -23.99
CA ALA A 91 20.23 -13.56 -24.95
C ALA A 91 19.53 -13.51 -26.31
N ASP A 92 18.21 -13.49 -26.35
CA ASP A 92 17.42 -13.41 -27.57
C ASP A 92 17.67 -12.09 -28.32
N GLU A 93 17.72 -10.96 -27.59
CA GLU A 93 18.03 -9.64 -28.18
C GLU A 93 19.48 -9.59 -28.70
N ALA A 94 20.43 -10.12 -27.98
CA ALA A 94 21.82 -10.18 -28.41
C ALA A 94 21.99 -11.06 -29.66
N THR A 95 21.28 -12.18 -29.74
CA THR A 95 21.28 -13.07 -30.91
C THR A 95 20.65 -12.35 -32.12
N ALA A 96 19.53 -11.69 -31.95
CA ALA A 96 18.87 -10.93 -33.02
C ALA A 96 19.79 -9.81 -33.54
N LEU A 97 20.48 -9.09 -32.65
CA LEU A 97 21.43 -8.05 -33.03
C LEU A 97 22.62 -8.62 -33.79
N ALA A 98 23.19 -9.73 -33.34
CA ALA A 98 24.30 -10.43 -34.00
C ALA A 98 23.91 -10.87 -35.43
N ILE A 99 22.70 -11.42 -35.60
CA ILE A 99 22.19 -11.81 -36.93
C ILE A 99 22.03 -10.58 -37.81
N ALA A 100 21.50 -9.48 -37.29
CA ALA A 100 21.30 -8.24 -38.06
C ALA A 100 22.61 -7.59 -38.50
N LEU A 101 23.68 -7.77 -37.74
CA LEU A 101 25.01 -7.24 -38.07
C LEU A 101 25.82 -8.15 -38.98
N GLY A 102 25.34 -9.33 -39.25
CA GLY A 102 25.98 -10.27 -40.15
C GLY A 102 26.89 -11.29 -39.51
#